data_5ade17454673fae48f89bf3057aa6736
#
_entry.id   5ade17454673fae48f89bf3057aa6736
#
_cell.length_a   1.000
_cell.length_b   1.000
_cell.length_c   1.000
_cell.angle_alpha   90.00
_cell.angle_beta   90.00
_cell.angle_gamma   90.00
#
_symmetry.space_group_name_H-M   'P 1'
#
loop_
_entity.id
_entity.type
_entity.pdbx_description
1 polymer ?
#
loop_
_entity_poly.entity_id
_entity_poly.type
_entity_poly.pdbx_seq_one_letter_code
_entity_poly.pdbx_strand_id
1 'polypeptide(L)'
;MKKLIISKTLIFIFVIVFVTGFEAVFGPHNVLIGVTTVVALLMYLERDFAATPWKSLILILLVNLSQGIFGQLALMNPWIGLPINFIAMFIVGYFFTSNVKGPIHIAVGLQYLFIITNPVPLEEFPLRLLSLVTGALIIMLVQWVFNRSKLSKKGNHYFLQVCSDLQEKISRIQDNQHDQKLDSAILSAITELRKVIYFRKVNGYYLTHEGRARLKISVCLE
;
A
#
# COMPACT_ATOMS: atom_id res chain seq x y z
N MET A 1 -5.80 24.56 10.05
CA MET A 1 -6.66 23.61 10.78
C MET A 1 -7.95 23.24 10.04
N LYS A 2 -8.79 24.16 9.56
CA LYS A 2 -10.07 23.85 8.85
C LYS A 2 -9.92 22.88 7.65
N LYS A 3 -8.93 23.07 6.76
CA LYS A 3 -8.72 22.19 5.59
C LYS A 3 -8.37 20.73 5.99
N LEU A 4 -7.66 20.55 7.09
CA LEU A 4 -7.26 19.22 7.60
C LEU A 4 -8.45 18.47 8.21
N ILE A 5 -9.33 19.19 8.91
CA ILE A 5 -10.56 18.63 9.48
C ILE A 5 -11.51 18.21 8.36
N ILE A 6 -11.73 19.08 7.38
CA ILE A 6 -12.61 18.79 6.21
C ILE A 6 -12.10 17.55 5.47
N SER A 7 -10.80 17.43 5.22
CA SER A 7 -10.22 16.26 4.54
C SER A 7 -10.44 14.96 5.30
N LYS A 8 -10.25 14.99 6.63
CA LYS A 8 -10.47 13.79 7.48
C LYS A 8 -11.94 13.41 7.55
N THR A 9 -12.84 14.40 7.67
CA THR A 9 -14.29 14.17 7.68
C THR A 9 -14.77 13.56 6.36
N LEU A 10 -14.23 14.03 5.23
CA LEU A 10 -14.60 13.51 3.92
C LEU A 10 -14.16 12.05 3.74
N ILE A 11 -12.96 11.69 4.23
CA ILE A 11 -12.49 10.30 4.24
C ILE A 11 -13.41 9.43 5.12
N PHE A 12 -13.79 9.92 6.29
CA PHE A 12 -14.67 9.19 7.20
C PHE A 12 -16.06 8.92 6.57
N ILE A 13 -16.66 9.94 5.95
CA ILE A 13 -17.94 9.78 5.23
C ILE A 13 -17.78 8.78 4.09
N PHE A 14 -16.69 8.86 3.32
CA PHE A 14 -16.42 7.91 2.25
C PHE A 14 -16.35 6.47 2.77
N VAL A 15 -15.67 6.24 3.89
CA VAL A 15 -15.56 4.91 4.50
C VAL A 15 -16.95 4.37 4.90
N ILE A 16 -17.78 5.18 5.56
CA ILE A 16 -19.13 4.77 5.96
C ILE A 16 -19.96 4.40 4.73
N VAL A 17 -20.04 5.29 3.74
CA VAL A 17 -20.83 5.07 2.52
C VAL A 17 -20.35 3.82 1.77
N PHE A 18 -19.02 3.63 1.69
CA PHE A 18 -18.44 2.47 1.03
C PHE A 18 -18.80 1.16 1.75
N VAL A 19 -18.61 1.10 3.07
CA VAL A 19 -18.87 -0.11 3.88
C VAL A 19 -20.35 -0.44 3.86
N THR A 20 -21.23 0.54 4.04
CA THR A 20 -22.68 0.34 3.98
C THR A 20 -23.15 -0.13 2.60
N GLY A 21 -22.60 0.46 1.54
CA GLY A 21 -22.88 0.03 0.17
C GLY A 21 -22.38 -1.39 -0.12
N PHE A 22 -21.20 -1.74 0.41
CA PHE A 22 -20.63 -3.08 0.28
C PHE A 22 -21.49 -4.12 1.01
N GLU A 23 -21.98 -3.79 2.24
CA GLU A 23 -22.89 -4.62 2.99
C GLU A 23 -24.23 -4.83 2.26
N ALA A 24 -24.78 -3.78 1.67
CA ALA A 24 -26.02 -3.87 0.91
C ALA A 24 -25.94 -4.80 -0.31
N VAL A 25 -24.76 -4.92 -0.92
CA VAL A 25 -24.53 -5.76 -2.11
C VAL A 25 -24.15 -7.20 -1.74
N PHE A 26 -23.27 -7.37 -0.73
CA PHE A 26 -22.67 -8.67 -0.41
C PHE A 26 -23.19 -9.29 0.91
N GLY A 27 -24.09 -8.60 1.57
CA GLY A 27 -24.69 -9.05 2.83
C GLY A 27 -23.82 -8.84 4.08
N PRO A 28 -24.40 -8.99 5.27
CA PRO A 28 -23.77 -8.68 6.56
C PRO A 28 -22.55 -9.57 6.87
N HIS A 29 -22.53 -10.82 6.39
CA HIS A 29 -21.40 -11.73 6.60
C HIS A 29 -20.11 -11.28 5.86
N ASN A 30 -20.23 -10.42 4.84
CA ASN A 30 -19.11 -9.95 4.04
C ASN A 30 -18.72 -8.48 4.31
N VAL A 31 -19.39 -7.81 5.26
CA VAL A 31 -19.12 -6.41 5.59
C VAL A 31 -17.66 -6.16 6.00
N LEU A 32 -17.06 -7.09 6.76
CA LEU A 32 -15.68 -6.99 7.20
C LEU A 32 -14.67 -7.07 6.03
N ILE A 33 -15.02 -7.71 4.92
CA ILE A 33 -14.23 -7.67 3.68
C ILE A 33 -14.25 -6.26 3.10
N GLY A 34 -15.39 -5.58 3.13
CA GLY A 34 -15.49 -4.17 2.76
C GLY A 34 -14.59 -3.28 3.61
N VAL A 35 -14.59 -3.47 4.93
CA VAL A 35 -13.72 -2.74 5.86
C VAL A 35 -12.25 -2.98 5.54
N THR A 36 -11.82 -4.23 5.37
CA THR A 36 -10.41 -4.54 5.02
C THR A 36 -10.00 -4.04 3.65
N THR A 37 -10.94 -4.01 2.70
CA THR A 37 -10.73 -3.39 1.38
C THR A 37 -10.37 -1.90 1.52
N VAL A 38 -11.08 -1.16 2.40
CA VAL A 38 -10.75 0.25 2.69
C VAL A 38 -9.39 0.38 3.36
N VAL A 39 -9.09 -0.45 4.35
CA VAL A 39 -7.78 -0.46 5.03
C VAL A 39 -6.66 -0.73 4.02
N ALA A 40 -6.83 -1.76 3.18
CA ALA A 40 -5.89 -2.08 2.13
C ALA A 40 -5.72 -0.93 1.14
N LEU A 41 -6.83 -0.29 0.73
CA LEU A 41 -6.82 0.85 -0.17
C LEU A 41 -6.00 2.01 0.40
N LEU A 42 -6.17 2.35 1.67
CA LEU A 42 -5.40 3.40 2.33
C LEU A 42 -3.90 3.05 2.42
N MET A 43 -3.56 1.80 2.75
CA MET A 43 -2.17 1.35 2.81
C MET A 43 -1.50 1.25 1.44
N TYR A 44 -2.27 0.88 0.42
CA TYR A 44 -1.78 0.80 -0.96
C TYR A 44 -1.67 2.17 -1.66
N LEU A 45 -2.28 3.24 -1.11
CA LEU A 45 -2.13 4.60 -1.66
C LEU A 45 -0.67 5.10 -1.68
N GLU A 46 0.19 4.52 -0.86
CA GLU A 46 1.63 4.83 -0.83
C GLU A 46 2.42 4.09 -1.91
N ARG A 47 1.82 3.10 -2.58
CA ARG A 47 2.45 2.31 -3.64
C ARG A 47 2.07 2.77 -5.03
N ASP A 48 3.00 2.59 -5.97
CA ASP A 48 2.75 2.79 -7.41
C ASP A 48 2.46 1.44 -8.10
N PHE A 49 1.22 1.02 -8.05
CA PHE A 49 0.77 -0.12 -8.85
C PHE A 49 0.53 0.25 -10.33
N ALA A 50 0.55 1.55 -10.65
CA ALA A 50 0.34 2.02 -12.01
C ALA A 50 1.51 1.67 -12.95
N ALA A 51 2.69 1.35 -12.41
CA ALA A 51 3.83 0.92 -13.22
C ALA A 51 3.62 -0.47 -13.87
N THR A 52 2.92 -1.38 -13.19
CA THR A 52 2.60 -2.74 -13.69
C THR A 52 1.19 -3.15 -13.28
N PRO A 53 0.14 -2.52 -13.84
CA PRO A 53 -1.22 -2.66 -13.33
C PRO A 53 -1.73 -4.11 -13.41
N TRP A 54 -1.49 -4.81 -14.50
CA TRP A 54 -1.96 -6.19 -14.66
C TRP A 54 -1.29 -7.18 -13.70
N LYS A 55 0.03 -7.05 -13.49
CA LYS A 55 0.75 -7.92 -12.53
C LYS A 55 0.28 -7.66 -11.11
N SER A 56 0.06 -6.41 -10.77
CA SER A 56 -0.44 -6.01 -9.45
C SER A 56 -1.86 -6.49 -9.21
N LEU A 57 -2.74 -6.38 -10.21
CA LEU A 57 -4.11 -6.90 -10.13
C LEU A 57 -4.12 -8.41 -9.90
N ILE A 58 -3.36 -9.17 -10.72
CA ILE A 58 -3.27 -10.63 -10.58
C ILE A 58 -2.74 -11.01 -9.20
N LEU A 59 -1.72 -10.30 -8.69
CA LEU A 59 -1.17 -10.56 -7.36
C LEU A 59 -2.22 -10.32 -6.25
N ILE A 60 -2.94 -9.20 -6.29
CA ILE A 60 -3.95 -8.87 -5.29
C ILE A 60 -5.12 -9.87 -5.37
N LEU A 61 -5.56 -10.23 -6.57
CA LEU A 61 -6.59 -11.24 -6.77
C LEU A 61 -6.17 -12.60 -6.21
N LEU A 62 -4.94 -13.04 -6.52
CA LEU A 62 -4.42 -14.32 -6.05
C LEU A 62 -4.33 -14.33 -4.51
N VAL A 63 -3.85 -13.27 -3.90
CA VAL A 63 -3.81 -13.14 -2.43
C VAL A 63 -5.20 -13.18 -1.83
N ASN A 64 -6.14 -12.38 -2.34
CA ASN A 64 -7.51 -12.33 -1.82
C ASN A 64 -8.23 -13.68 -1.95
N LEU A 65 -8.14 -14.31 -3.12
CA LEU A 65 -8.78 -15.62 -3.34
C LEU A 65 -8.14 -16.72 -2.49
N SER A 66 -6.82 -16.74 -2.37
CA SER A 66 -6.13 -17.72 -1.51
C SER A 66 -6.56 -17.58 -0.04
N GLN A 67 -6.74 -16.36 0.46
CA GLN A 67 -7.25 -16.12 1.82
C GLN A 67 -8.68 -16.63 1.99
N GLY A 68 -9.55 -16.41 1.01
CA GLY A 68 -10.92 -16.94 1.04
C GLY A 68 -10.92 -18.47 1.12
N ILE A 69 -10.14 -19.12 0.28
CA ILE A 69 -10.04 -20.59 0.22
C ILE A 69 -9.41 -21.15 1.51
N PHE A 70 -8.28 -20.61 1.95
CA PHE A 70 -7.60 -21.07 3.16
C PHE A 70 -8.46 -20.82 4.42
N GLY A 71 -9.14 -19.68 4.49
CA GLY A 71 -10.08 -19.39 5.58
C GLY A 71 -11.22 -20.39 5.64
N GLN A 72 -11.83 -20.72 4.51
CA GLN A 72 -12.91 -21.70 4.46
C GLN A 72 -12.42 -23.12 4.82
N LEU A 73 -11.27 -23.54 4.32
CA LEU A 73 -10.66 -24.83 4.66
C LEU A 73 -10.32 -24.92 6.17
N ALA A 74 -9.80 -23.84 6.74
CA ALA A 74 -9.46 -23.78 8.16
C ALA A 74 -10.68 -23.93 9.08
N LEU A 75 -11.87 -23.54 8.60
CA LEU A 75 -13.12 -23.63 9.36
C LEU A 75 -13.79 -25.02 9.29
N MET A 76 -13.41 -25.85 8.33
CA MET A 76 -14.01 -27.18 8.17
C MET A 76 -13.63 -28.14 9.30
N ASN A 77 -12.40 -28.07 9.82
CA ASN A 77 -11.93 -28.94 10.89
C ASN A 77 -10.85 -28.23 11.72
N PRO A 78 -10.98 -28.17 13.07
CA PRO A 78 -10.00 -27.50 13.93
C PRO A 78 -8.57 -28.06 13.80
N TRP A 79 -8.40 -29.36 13.60
CA TRP A 79 -7.10 -30.02 13.44
C TRP A 79 -6.41 -29.64 12.12
N ILE A 80 -7.18 -29.41 11.06
CA ILE A 80 -6.68 -28.95 9.77
C ILE A 80 -6.54 -27.43 9.81
N GLY A 81 -7.40 -26.74 10.52
CA GLY A 81 -7.39 -25.30 10.65
C GLY A 81 -6.11 -24.76 11.31
N LEU A 82 -5.60 -25.44 12.33
CA LEU A 82 -4.40 -24.99 13.03
C LEU A 82 -3.17 -24.90 12.12
N PRO A 83 -2.75 -25.94 11.37
CA PRO A 83 -1.63 -25.82 10.43
C PRO A 83 -1.91 -24.86 9.27
N ILE A 84 -3.13 -24.81 8.75
CA ILE A 84 -3.49 -23.87 7.67
C ILE A 84 -3.33 -22.43 8.15
N ASN A 85 -3.85 -22.09 9.33
CA ASN A 85 -3.72 -20.75 9.90
C ASN A 85 -2.26 -20.36 10.14
N PHE A 86 -1.46 -21.31 10.65
CA PHE A 86 -0.03 -21.08 10.84
C PHE A 86 0.68 -20.80 9.50
N ILE A 87 0.44 -21.65 8.49
CA ILE A 87 1.04 -21.48 7.16
C ILE A 87 0.58 -20.16 6.51
N ALA A 88 -0.71 -19.84 6.57
CA ALA A 88 -1.26 -18.60 6.01
C ALA A 88 -0.62 -17.36 6.64
N MET A 89 -0.55 -17.30 7.98
CA MET A 89 0.06 -16.18 8.69
C MET A 89 1.57 -16.11 8.49
N PHE A 90 2.26 -17.27 8.40
CA PHE A 90 3.67 -17.34 8.06
C PHE A 90 3.94 -16.77 6.66
N ILE A 91 3.14 -17.13 5.67
CA ILE A 91 3.23 -16.60 4.30
C ILE A 91 3.02 -15.08 4.31
N VAL A 92 2.00 -14.58 5.03
CA VAL A 92 1.75 -13.14 5.17
C VAL A 92 2.95 -12.45 5.80
N GLY A 93 3.49 -12.97 6.91
CA GLY A 93 4.68 -12.44 7.56
C GLY A 93 5.89 -12.44 6.65
N TYR A 94 6.21 -13.57 6.03
CA TYR A 94 7.41 -13.73 5.22
C TYR A 94 7.40 -12.87 3.94
N PHE A 95 6.31 -12.87 3.18
CA PHE A 95 6.26 -12.18 1.88
C PHE A 95 5.91 -10.70 1.97
N PHE A 96 5.18 -10.28 3.00
CA PHE A 96 4.63 -8.92 3.07
C PHE A 96 5.26 -8.02 4.14
N THR A 97 6.13 -8.55 5.02
CA THR A 97 6.75 -7.76 6.12
C THR A 97 7.98 -6.96 5.67
N SER A 98 8.37 -6.95 4.40
CA SER A 98 9.55 -6.22 3.98
C SER A 98 9.38 -4.70 4.19
N ASN A 99 10.31 -4.07 4.92
CA ASN A 99 10.32 -2.63 5.23
C ASN A 99 10.29 -1.73 3.97
N VAL A 100 10.76 -2.25 2.83
CA VAL A 100 10.76 -1.55 1.55
C VAL A 100 9.35 -1.45 0.94
N LYS A 101 8.44 -2.33 1.37
CA LYS A 101 7.11 -2.46 0.72
C LYS A 101 5.97 -1.78 1.50
N GLY A 102 6.25 -1.15 2.64
CA GLY A 102 5.21 -0.59 3.52
C GLY A 102 4.42 -1.66 4.29
N PRO A 103 3.53 -1.28 5.22
CA PRO A 103 2.88 -2.18 6.18
C PRO A 103 1.71 -2.99 5.58
N ILE A 104 1.86 -3.54 4.37
CA ILE A 104 0.81 -4.29 3.65
C ILE A 104 0.41 -5.57 4.37
N HIS A 105 1.36 -6.20 5.08
CA HIS A 105 1.11 -7.38 5.90
C HIS A 105 -0.04 -7.16 6.90
N ILE A 106 -0.22 -5.91 7.38
CA ILE A 106 -1.32 -5.59 8.31
C ILE A 106 -2.68 -5.74 7.60
N ALA A 107 -2.83 -5.15 6.41
CA ALA A 107 -4.10 -5.25 5.67
C ALA A 107 -4.42 -6.70 5.27
N VAL A 108 -3.41 -7.42 4.77
CA VAL A 108 -3.54 -8.82 4.34
C VAL A 108 -3.82 -9.73 5.54
N GLY A 109 -3.09 -9.56 6.66
CA GLY A 109 -3.30 -10.33 7.87
C GLY A 109 -4.67 -10.05 8.53
N LEU A 110 -5.06 -8.77 8.59
CA LEU A 110 -6.36 -8.37 9.14
C LEU A 110 -7.52 -8.96 8.32
N GLN A 111 -7.41 -8.96 6.99
CA GLN A 111 -8.41 -9.56 6.11
C GLN A 111 -8.55 -11.06 6.36
N TYR A 112 -7.44 -11.79 6.50
CA TYR A 112 -7.46 -13.21 6.82
C TYR A 112 -8.10 -13.48 8.18
N LEU A 113 -7.76 -12.71 9.21
CA LEU A 113 -8.38 -12.82 10.54
C LEU A 113 -9.89 -12.60 10.47
N PHE A 114 -10.36 -11.62 9.73
CA PHE A 114 -11.79 -11.35 9.59
C PHE A 114 -12.53 -12.44 8.81
N ILE A 115 -11.88 -13.09 7.86
CA ILE A 115 -12.47 -14.25 7.17
C ILE A 115 -12.69 -15.42 8.14
N ILE A 116 -11.73 -15.68 9.04
CA ILE A 116 -11.83 -16.77 10.02
C ILE A 116 -12.84 -16.45 11.11
N THR A 117 -12.88 -15.21 11.60
CA THR A 117 -13.77 -14.81 12.68
C THR A 117 -15.23 -14.68 12.26
N ASN A 118 -15.47 -14.52 10.95
CA ASN A 118 -16.81 -14.45 10.36
C ASN A 118 -17.03 -15.61 9.37
N PRO A 119 -17.29 -16.83 9.85
CA PRO A 119 -17.54 -17.96 8.98
C PRO A 119 -18.81 -17.73 8.14
N VAL A 120 -18.78 -18.24 6.91
CA VAL A 120 -19.98 -18.29 6.05
C VAL A 120 -20.34 -19.74 5.73
N PRO A 121 -21.63 -20.06 5.60
CA PRO A 121 -22.07 -21.35 5.11
C PRO A 121 -21.54 -21.58 3.67
N LEU A 122 -21.41 -22.85 3.30
CA LEU A 122 -20.88 -23.23 1.97
C LEU A 122 -21.72 -22.66 0.82
N GLU A 123 -23.01 -22.45 1.04
CA GLU A 123 -23.93 -21.85 0.07
C GLU A 123 -23.59 -20.38 -0.24
N GLU A 124 -23.07 -19.63 0.74
CA GLU A 124 -22.68 -18.24 0.61
C GLU A 124 -21.18 -18.06 0.24
N PHE A 125 -20.42 -19.14 0.20
CA PHE A 125 -18.99 -19.09 -0.11
C PHE A 125 -18.69 -18.48 -1.50
N PRO A 126 -19.45 -18.77 -2.57
CA PRO A 126 -19.26 -18.08 -3.86
C PRO A 126 -19.45 -16.57 -3.76
N LEU A 127 -20.42 -16.11 -2.95
CA LEU A 127 -20.65 -14.67 -2.71
C LEU A 127 -19.47 -14.05 -1.97
N ARG A 128 -18.85 -14.76 -1.03
CA ARG A 128 -17.62 -14.34 -0.35
C ARG A 128 -16.45 -14.21 -1.33
N LEU A 129 -16.24 -15.18 -2.21
CA LEU A 129 -15.21 -15.09 -3.23
C LEU A 129 -15.45 -13.90 -4.18
N LEU A 130 -16.70 -13.67 -4.56
CA LEU A 130 -17.08 -12.53 -5.38
C LEU A 130 -16.79 -11.20 -4.68
N SER A 131 -17.07 -11.09 -3.37
CA SER A 131 -16.76 -9.91 -2.56
C SER A 131 -15.26 -9.63 -2.49
N LEU A 132 -14.42 -10.67 -2.36
CA LEU A 132 -12.96 -10.57 -2.38
C LEU A 132 -12.41 -10.12 -3.73
N VAL A 133 -12.96 -10.65 -4.81
CA VAL A 133 -12.62 -10.22 -6.19
C VAL A 133 -13.00 -8.76 -6.39
N THR A 134 -14.22 -8.38 -6.00
CA THR A 134 -14.70 -7.00 -6.10
C THR A 134 -13.82 -6.04 -5.30
N GLY A 135 -13.43 -6.43 -4.08
CA GLY A 135 -12.48 -5.66 -3.27
C GLY A 135 -11.15 -5.43 -3.99
N ALA A 136 -10.57 -6.47 -4.61
CA ALA A 136 -9.35 -6.35 -5.40
C ALA A 136 -9.51 -5.41 -6.60
N LEU A 137 -10.62 -5.50 -7.32
CA LEU A 137 -10.91 -4.63 -8.47
C LEU A 137 -11.06 -3.18 -8.03
N ILE A 138 -11.75 -2.92 -6.93
CA ILE A 138 -11.92 -1.56 -6.38
C ILE A 138 -10.57 -0.97 -5.96
N ILE A 139 -9.71 -1.75 -5.28
CA ILE A 139 -8.36 -1.31 -4.93
C ILE A 139 -7.59 -0.89 -6.19
N MET A 140 -7.61 -1.70 -7.23
CA MET A 140 -6.90 -1.39 -8.47
C MET A 140 -7.48 -0.20 -9.23
N LEU A 141 -8.81 -0.06 -9.26
CA LEU A 141 -9.48 1.06 -9.91
C LEU A 141 -9.13 2.38 -9.22
N VAL A 142 -9.20 2.42 -7.90
CA VAL A 142 -8.84 3.61 -7.12
C VAL A 142 -7.36 3.94 -7.30
N GLN A 143 -6.48 2.94 -7.28
CA GLN A 143 -5.06 3.12 -7.52
C GLN A 143 -4.79 3.70 -8.93
N TRP A 144 -5.47 3.19 -9.93
CA TRP A 144 -5.32 3.66 -11.31
C TRP A 144 -5.77 5.11 -11.47
N VAL A 145 -6.89 5.49 -10.84
CA VAL A 145 -7.45 6.84 -10.92
C VAL A 145 -6.60 7.84 -10.13
N PHE A 146 -6.23 7.51 -8.89
CA PHE A 146 -5.63 8.47 -7.96
C PHE A 146 -4.10 8.47 -7.96
N ASN A 147 -3.44 7.39 -8.33
CA ASN A 147 -1.99 7.23 -8.11
C ASN A 147 -1.14 7.39 -9.36
N ARG A 148 -1.73 7.48 -10.56
CA ARG A 148 -1.02 7.54 -11.84
C ARG A 148 0.03 8.67 -11.94
N SER A 149 -0.10 9.75 -11.16
CA SER A 149 0.85 10.87 -11.20
C SER A 149 1.44 11.29 -9.84
N LYS A 150 0.96 10.72 -8.73
CA LYS A 150 1.36 11.17 -7.39
C LYS A 150 2.82 10.90 -7.04
N LEU A 151 3.32 9.72 -7.36
CA LEU A 151 4.72 9.36 -7.06
C LEU A 151 5.72 10.13 -7.93
N SER A 152 5.38 10.40 -9.19
CA SER A 152 6.21 11.26 -10.04
C SER A 152 6.28 12.68 -9.49
N LYS A 153 5.15 13.24 -9.06
CA LYS A 153 5.08 14.59 -8.46
C LYS A 153 5.82 14.64 -7.11
N LYS A 154 5.67 13.62 -6.24
CA LYS A 154 6.43 13.51 -5.00
C LYS A 154 7.93 13.40 -5.25
N GLY A 155 8.35 12.53 -6.19
CA GLY A 155 9.76 12.40 -6.55
C GLY A 155 10.36 13.69 -7.09
N ASN A 156 9.62 14.44 -7.94
CA ASN A 156 10.04 15.76 -8.40
C ASN A 156 10.13 16.77 -7.27
N HIS A 157 9.17 16.76 -6.35
CA HIS A 157 9.19 17.66 -5.21
C HIS A 157 10.42 17.44 -4.32
N TYR A 158 10.71 16.20 -3.92
CA TYR A 158 11.91 15.89 -3.14
C TYR A 158 13.20 16.19 -3.91
N PHE A 159 13.23 15.94 -5.21
CA PHE A 159 14.39 16.28 -6.03
C PHE A 159 14.66 17.80 -6.06
N LEU A 160 13.62 18.59 -6.30
CA LEU A 160 13.74 20.05 -6.27
C LEU A 160 14.10 20.57 -4.89
N GLN A 161 13.58 19.98 -3.83
CA GLN A 161 13.93 20.32 -2.45
C GLN A 161 15.41 20.06 -2.20
N VAL A 162 15.94 18.88 -2.55
CA VAL A 162 17.37 18.57 -2.40
C VAL A 162 18.24 19.56 -3.18
N CYS A 163 17.86 19.91 -4.40
CA CYS A 163 18.60 20.90 -5.19
C CYS A 163 18.60 22.30 -4.54
N SER A 164 17.44 22.71 -4.00
CA SER A 164 17.31 24.01 -3.30
C SER A 164 18.13 24.04 -2.00
N ASP A 165 18.05 22.96 -1.19
CA ASP A 165 18.76 22.85 0.07
C ASP A 165 20.29 22.80 -0.15
N LEU A 166 20.75 22.16 -1.23
CA LEU A 166 22.15 22.14 -1.62
C LEU A 166 22.64 23.52 -2.09
N GLN A 167 21.83 24.25 -2.85
CA GLN A 167 22.15 25.60 -3.29
C GLN A 167 22.28 26.54 -2.09
N GLU A 168 21.39 26.40 -1.09
CA GLU A 168 21.47 27.14 0.16
C GLU A 168 22.74 26.74 0.96
N LYS A 169 23.08 25.45 1.01
CA LYS A 169 24.31 24.97 1.67
C LYS A 169 25.58 25.57 1.04
N ILE A 170 25.65 25.59 -0.29
CA ILE A 170 26.78 26.19 -1.00
C ILE A 170 26.92 27.69 -0.68
N SER A 171 25.79 28.43 -0.68
CA SER A 171 25.80 29.86 -0.34
C SER A 171 26.27 30.07 1.11
N ARG A 172 25.80 29.27 2.07
CA ARG A 172 26.22 29.38 3.50
C ARG A 172 27.68 29.00 3.72
N ILE A 173 28.23 28.03 2.97
CA ILE A 173 29.65 27.70 3.04
C ILE A 173 30.50 28.87 2.52
N GLN A 174 30.05 29.58 1.51
CA GLN A 174 30.75 30.81 1.03
C GLN A 174 30.78 31.90 2.12
N ASP A 175 29.74 31.94 2.97
CA ASP A 175 29.66 32.87 4.09
C ASP A 175 30.28 32.33 5.41
N ASN A 176 31.05 31.23 5.36
CA ASN A 176 31.68 30.55 6.51
C ASN A 176 30.69 30.13 7.63
N GLN A 177 29.42 29.90 7.30
CA GLN A 177 28.41 29.42 8.23
C GLN A 177 28.15 27.93 8.02
N HIS A 178 28.38 27.12 9.08
CA HIS A 178 28.05 25.69 9.05
C HIS A 178 26.75 25.45 9.81
N ASP A 179 25.73 24.88 9.13
CA ASP A 179 24.44 24.60 9.74
C ASP A 179 24.13 23.09 9.71
N GLN A 180 24.29 22.45 10.87
CA GLN A 180 24.05 21.01 11.04
C GLN A 180 22.58 20.60 10.80
N LYS A 181 21.62 21.55 10.93
CA LYS A 181 20.20 21.29 10.63
C LYS A 181 19.96 21.15 9.13
N LEU A 182 20.68 21.90 8.31
CA LEU A 182 20.59 21.84 6.87
C LEU A 182 21.14 20.50 6.34
N ASP A 183 22.22 19.98 6.92
CA ASP A 183 22.78 18.67 6.58
C ASP A 183 21.78 17.55 6.89
N SER A 184 21.12 17.57 8.03
CA SER A 184 20.09 16.59 8.39
C SER A 184 18.87 16.68 7.48
N ALA A 185 18.46 17.87 7.06
CA ALA A 185 17.35 18.07 6.12
C ALA A 185 17.66 17.49 4.74
N ILE A 186 18.86 17.74 4.21
CA ILE A 186 19.34 17.20 2.92
C ILE A 186 19.36 15.66 2.99
N LEU A 187 19.92 15.06 4.06
CA LEU A 187 19.98 13.61 4.22
C LEU A 187 18.58 12.98 4.28
N SER A 188 17.66 13.62 4.98
CA SER A 188 16.27 13.15 5.06
C SER A 188 15.56 13.22 3.70
N ALA A 189 15.75 14.30 2.95
CA ALA A 189 15.18 14.47 1.62
C ALA A 189 15.76 13.47 0.60
N ILE A 190 17.06 13.18 0.66
CA ILE A 190 17.71 12.12 -0.15
C ILE A 190 17.13 10.75 0.19
N THR A 191 16.93 10.46 1.48
CA THR A 191 16.35 9.19 1.93
C THR A 191 14.92 9.01 1.41
N GLU A 192 14.09 10.04 1.48
CA GLU A 192 12.74 10.01 0.94
C GLU A 192 12.73 9.91 -0.60
N LEU A 193 13.62 10.61 -1.29
CA LEU A 193 13.81 10.47 -2.74
C LEU A 193 14.16 9.03 -3.14
N ARG A 194 15.09 8.39 -2.42
CA ARG A 194 15.45 6.98 -2.62
C ARG A 194 14.26 6.06 -2.41
N LYS A 195 13.47 6.23 -1.35
CA LYS A 195 12.24 5.46 -1.14
C LYS A 195 11.31 5.55 -2.35
N VAL A 196 11.02 6.76 -2.84
CA VAL A 196 10.16 6.97 -4.01
C VAL A 196 10.71 6.28 -5.27
N ILE A 197 12.04 6.33 -5.49
CA ILE A 197 12.70 5.66 -6.62
C ILE A 197 12.55 4.14 -6.52
N TYR A 198 12.76 3.57 -5.32
CA TYR A 198 12.62 2.12 -5.09
C TYR A 198 11.19 1.63 -5.20
N PHE A 199 10.19 2.45 -4.85
CA PHE A 199 8.78 2.11 -5.03
C PHE A 199 8.38 2.02 -6.51
N ARG A 200 9.10 2.69 -7.41
CA ARG A 200 8.81 2.76 -8.85
C ARG A 200 9.64 1.77 -9.68
N LYS A 201 9.81 0.54 -9.17
CA LYS A 201 10.50 -0.52 -9.92
C LYS A 201 9.63 -1.07 -11.04
N VAL A 202 10.12 -1.03 -12.27
CA VAL A 202 9.57 -1.77 -13.40
C VAL A 202 10.16 -3.18 -13.39
N ASN A 203 9.32 -4.22 -13.46
CA ASN A 203 9.72 -5.63 -13.50
C ASN A 203 10.53 -6.16 -12.30
N GLY A 204 10.38 -5.57 -11.12
CA GLY A 204 11.00 -6.08 -9.88
C GLY A 204 12.50 -5.81 -9.73
N TYR A 205 13.25 -5.62 -10.81
CA TYR A 205 14.71 -5.44 -10.78
C TYR A 205 15.23 -4.22 -11.52
N TYR A 206 14.50 -3.67 -12.48
CA TYR A 206 14.98 -2.57 -13.31
C TYR A 206 14.29 -1.26 -12.97
N LEU A 207 15.08 -0.27 -12.61
CA LEU A 207 14.64 1.12 -12.50
C LEU A 207 14.35 1.68 -13.91
N THR A 208 13.34 2.55 -14.03
CA THR A 208 13.14 3.33 -15.25
C THR A 208 14.40 4.17 -15.56
N HIS A 209 14.59 4.59 -16.82
CA HIS A 209 15.71 5.47 -17.19
C HIS A 209 15.79 6.72 -16.29
N GLU A 210 14.64 7.32 -16.01
CA GLU A 210 14.51 8.47 -15.12
C GLU A 210 14.84 8.11 -13.65
N GLY A 211 14.40 6.93 -13.18
CA GLY A 211 14.72 6.43 -11.84
C GLY A 211 16.22 6.14 -11.66
N ARG A 212 16.90 5.62 -12.70
CA ARG A 212 18.36 5.40 -12.67
C ARG A 212 19.13 6.72 -12.61
N ALA A 213 18.72 7.72 -13.41
CA ALA A 213 19.35 9.03 -13.38
C ALA A 213 19.24 9.67 -12.01
N ARG A 214 18.04 9.65 -11.41
CA ARG A 214 17.80 10.18 -10.06
C ARG A 214 18.55 9.42 -8.98
N LEU A 215 18.67 8.09 -9.10
CA LEU A 215 19.44 7.29 -8.15
C LEU A 215 20.94 7.63 -8.24
N LYS A 216 21.50 7.76 -9.46
CA LYS A 216 22.88 8.20 -9.65
C LYS A 216 23.13 9.56 -9.00
N ILE A 217 22.24 10.53 -9.23
CA ILE A 217 22.32 11.84 -8.60
C ILE A 217 22.29 11.71 -7.08
N SER A 218 21.35 10.93 -6.51
CA SER A 218 21.24 10.75 -5.04
C SER A 218 22.49 10.10 -4.42
N VAL A 219 23.23 9.29 -5.16
CA VAL A 219 24.50 8.70 -4.70
C VAL A 219 25.66 9.71 -4.79
N CYS A 220 25.66 10.58 -5.81
CA CYS A 220 26.67 11.64 -5.92
C CYS A 220 26.50 12.76 -4.88
N LEU A 221 25.33 12.86 -4.27
CA LEU A 221 24.98 13.90 -3.28
C LEU A 221 25.25 13.45 -1.82
N GLU A 222 25.63 12.21 -1.60
CA GLU A 222 26.06 11.65 -0.31
C GLU A 222 27.55 11.86 -0.09
#